data_9431300bda1f087c60afc623c01e78dd
#
_entry.id   9431300bda1f087c60afc623c01e78dd
#
_cell.length_a   1.000
_cell.length_b   1.000
_cell.length_c   1.000
_cell.angle_alpha   90.00
_cell.angle_beta   90.00
_cell.angle_gamma   90.00
#
_symmetry.space_group_name_H-M   'P 1'
#
loop_
_entity.id
_entity.type
_entity.pdbx_description
1 polymer ?
#
loop_
_entity_poly.entity_id
_entity_poly.type
_entity_poly.pdbx_seq_one_letter_code
_entity_poly.pdbx_strand_id
1 'polypeptide(L)'
;MSPADRIQQLLTQKPGWKAQQIADELGLERSQVVSALHSLQGGEVTQDNAYRWWARTATPQASGAAPAPRTFLASLCRYYLECLSRESGSGISIPAAATADYVALSELPFARPGHELWVTDRAVKRLVQKVRREQGQLTLYIGYALRLRPLFVRNQEEMRIEPVLLYPVEERIDEPGAPLRAVSGIPLFNMEVLKTLPAADSGNVIDEAIQLSEELGLANPEDELPEWDEIVLRLQRCRPDWNWRENLDPSTLSQTAPLSELTAAGIYNRAVLFAGTRSPFTYGLEIELRKLMQLDEAAVRNTALGQWLRGENLDSPPPEDRPILEVLPLNTEQRQAVVQGLSAPLTVVTGPPGTGKSQVVTSLLANQAWLESSVLFSSKNNHAVDVVESRTNELGPYPLLLRLGKEEHHARVAQHLTSGLAESASPDATARYEWLQRAHRQDCDRFAAVQRQIAATMSLRNAVDEAERTAEPARALFGDQRFAALRSVDLNIAGRRLRALPCLPG
;
A
#
# COMPACT_ATOMS: atom_id res chain seq x y z
N MET A 1 6.44 35.43 34.78
CA MET A 1 6.59 35.03 33.36
C MET A 1 5.43 34.15 32.99
N SER A 2 4.78 34.44 31.88
CA SER A 2 3.69 33.61 31.40
C SER A 2 4.22 32.23 30.96
N PRO A 3 3.38 31.21 30.86
CA PRO A 3 3.79 29.93 30.30
C PRO A 3 4.42 30.08 28.90
N ALA A 4 3.89 30.98 28.08
CA ALA A 4 4.41 31.26 26.73
C ALA A 4 5.87 31.82 26.79
N ASP A 5 6.17 32.77 27.67
CA ASP A 5 7.53 33.32 27.79
C ASP A 5 8.53 32.25 28.21
N ARG A 6 8.13 31.36 29.14
CA ARG A 6 8.97 30.24 29.61
C ARG A 6 9.29 29.25 28.50
N ILE A 7 8.29 28.94 27.70
CA ILE A 7 8.43 28.02 26.55
C ILE A 7 9.36 28.64 25.50
N GLN A 8 9.18 29.92 25.16
CA GLN A 8 10.02 30.61 24.20
C GLN A 8 11.48 30.67 24.66
N GLN A 9 11.71 30.98 25.95
CA GLN A 9 13.03 30.97 26.52
C GLN A 9 13.69 29.58 26.48
N LEU A 10 12.93 28.54 26.79
CA LEU A 10 13.39 27.14 26.72
C LEU A 10 13.79 26.78 25.31
N LEU A 11 12.93 27.04 24.31
CA LEU A 11 13.18 26.72 22.90
C LEU A 11 14.33 27.53 22.30
N THR A 12 14.63 28.68 22.84
CA THR A 12 15.83 29.45 22.44
C THR A 12 17.12 28.77 22.93
N GLN A 13 17.07 28.14 24.12
CA GLN A 13 18.22 27.46 24.71
C GLN A 13 18.35 26.01 24.24
N LYS A 14 17.21 25.31 24.06
CA LYS A 14 17.10 23.89 23.67
C LYS A 14 16.12 23.75 22.52
N PRO A 15 16.52 24.06 21.28
CA PRO A 15 15.64 23.96 20.11
C PRO A 15 15.34 22.51 19.74
N GLY A 16 14.23 22.27 19.03
CA GLY A 16 13.88 20.96 18.48
C GLY A 16 13.22 20.01 19.48
N TRP A 17 12.59 20.54 20.52
CA TRP A 17 11.89 19.72 21.53
C TRP A 17 10.42 19.49 21.16
N LYS A 18 9.89 18.30 21.51
CA LYS A 18 8.46 17.99 21.42
C LYS A 18 7.69 18.58 22.59
N ALA A 19 6.38 18.80 22.42
CA ALA A 19 5.52 19.42 23.44
C ALA A 19 5.57 18.68 24.80
N GLN A 20 5.67 17.35 24.80
CA GLN A 20 5.80 16.55 26.02
C GLN A 20 7.12 16.85 26.76
N GLN A 21 8.23 16.90 26.04
CA GLN A 21 9.53 17.21 26.63
C GLN A 21 9.57 18.60 27.26
N ILE A 22 8.89 19.57 26.60
CA ILE A 22 8.74 20.94 27.13
C ILE A 22 7.87 20.93 28.40
N ALA A 23 6.79 20.14 28.41
CA ALA A 23 5.90 20.00 29.56
C ALA A 23 6.64 19.43 30.78
N ASP A 24 7.38 18.36 30.57
CA ASP A 24 8.17 17.68 31.60
C ASP A 24 9.25 18.61 32.19
N GLU A 25 9.97 19.34 31.35
CA GLU A 25 11.05 20.27 31.78
C GLU A 25 10.52 21.49 32.53
N LEU A 26 9.37 22.02 32.10
CA LEU A 26 8.79 23.21 32.70
C LEU A 26 7.83 22.90 33.87
N GLY A 27 7.51 21.63 34.12
CA GLY A 27 6.53 21.18 35.13
C GLY A 27 5.12 21.71 34.84
N LEU A 28 4.73 21.79 33.57
CA LEU A 28 3.42 22.25 33.11
C LEU A 28 2.61 21.07 32.58
N GLU A 29 1.29 21.18 32.60
CA GLU A 29 0.47 20.23 31.89
C GLU A 29 0.67 20.36 30.38
N ARG A 30 0.72 19.21 29.67
CA ARG A 30 0.92 19.17 28.22
C ARG A 30 -0.09 20.03 27.46
N SER A 31 -1.37 20.01 27.88
CA SER A 31 -2.44 20.82 27.31
C SER A 31 -2.14 22.32 27.36
N GLN A 32 -1.58 22.78 28.47
CA GLN A 32 -1.15 24.19 28.64
C GLN A 32 0.04 24.54 27.74
N VAL A 33 0.99 23.61 27.60
CA VAL A 33 2.15 23.76 26.71
C VAL A 33 1.72 23.83 25.26
N VAL A 34 0.86 22.90 24.82
CA VAL A 34 0.33 22.87 23.45
C VAL A 34 -0.44 24.17 23.12
N SER A 35 -1.32 24.60 24.01
CA SER A 35 -2.05 25.85 23.83
C SER A 35 -1.11 27.09 23.74
N ALA A 36 -0.07 27.15 24.59
CA ALA A 36 0.90 28.21 24.54
C ALA A 36 1.80 28.18 23.29
N LEU A 37 2.27 27.01 22.89
CA LEU A 37 3.06 26.83 21.66
C LEU A 37 2.27 27.27 20.43
N HIS A 38 1.02 26.88 20.35
CA HIS A 38 0.15 27.30 19.26
C HIS A 38 -0.18 28.79 19.30
N SER A 39 -0.27 29.44 20.45
CA SER A 39 -0.41 30.91 20.52
C SER A 39 0.84 31.67 20.04
N LEU A 40 2.01 31.05 20.14
CA LEU A 40 3.28 31.57 19.67
C LEU A 40 3.61 31.21 18.21
N GLN A 41 2.92 30.24 17.66
CA GLN A 41 3.15 29.75 16.31
C GLN A 41 2.84 30.80 15.24
N GLY A 42 3.74 30.96 14.28
CA GLY A 42 3.63 31.97 13.24
C GLY A 42 4.29 33.32 13.59
N GLY A 43 4.50 33.63 14.89
CA GLY A 43 5.24 34.80 15.38
C GLY A 43 6.64 34.43 15.88
N GLU A 44 6.72 33.71 16.97
CA GLU A 44 7.92 33.52 17.77
C GLU A 44 8.48 32.12 17.75
N VAL A 45 7.65 31.10 17.41
CA VAL A 45 8.07 29.71 17.28
C VAL A 45 7.56 29.08 15.97
N THR A 46 8.28 28.06 15.49
CA THR A 46 7.90 27.26 14.35
C THR A 46 7.97 25.79 14.72
N GLN A 47 7.13 24.97 14.12
CA GLN A 47 7.16 23.53 14.26
C GLN A 47 7.67 22.90 12.96
N ASP A 48 8.55 21.89 13.07
CA ASP A 48 9.00 21.10 11.92
C ASP A 48 8.06 19.91 11.63
N ASN A 49 8.31 19.19 10.53
CA ASN A 49 7.53 18.03 10.14
C ASN A 49 7.65 16.83 11.11
N ALA A 50 8.64 16.85 12.02
CA ALA A 50 8.81 15.85 13.07
C ALA A 50 8.19 16.29 14.41
N TYR A 51 7.29 17.27 14.37
CA TYR A 51 6.59 17.84 15.55
C TYR A 51 7.51 18.40 16.62
N ARG A 52 8.72 18.88 16.24
CA ARG A 52 9.65 19.55 17.11
C ARG A 52 9.47 21.06 16.98
N TRP A 53 9.58 21.76 18.09
CA TRP A 53 9.40 23.19 18.15
C TRP A 53 10.74 23.94 18.18
N TRP A 54 10.79 25.06 17.47
CA TRP A 54 11.98 25.86 17.26
C TRP A 54 11.65 27.33 17.55
N ALA A 55 12.50 28.03 18.32
CA ALA A 55 12.38 29.46 18.42
C ALA A 55 12.75 30.11 17.07
N ARG A 56 11.94 31.03 16.61
CA ARG A 56 12.20 31.77 15.38
C ARG A 56 13.24 32.84 15.63
N THR A 57 14.52 32.54 15.44
CA THR A 57 15.55 33.55 15.29
C THR A 57 15.30 34.25 13.97
N ALA A 58 15.13 35.58 14.01
CA ALA A 58 14.84 36.38 12.83
C ALA A 58 15.87 36.09 11.71
N THR A 59 15.45 35.38 10.69
CA THR A 59 16.18 35.17 9.43
C THR A 59 15.20 34.91 8.27
N PRO A 60 15.55 35.16 7.02
CA PRO A 60 14.80 36.01 6.11
C PRO A 60 13.58 35.32 5.52
N GLN A 61 12.63 36.15 5.12
CA GLN A 61 11.47 35.83 4.32
C GLN A 61 11.75 34.68 3.32
N ALA A 62 11.17 33.51 3.58
CA ALA A 62 10.97 32.53 2.54
C ALA A 62 9.97 33.16 1.56
N SER A 63 10.48 33.65 0.45
CA SER A 63 9.71 33.94 -0.75
C SER A 63 8.78 32.79 -1.01
N GLY A 64 7.51 33.07 -1.28
CA GLY A 64 6.54 32.07 -1.74
C GLY A 64 7.12 31.36 -2.96
N ALA A 65 7.76 30.23 -2.73
CA ALA A 65 8.14 29.31 -3.79
C ALA A 65 6.82 28.76 -4.35
N ALA A 66 6.59 28.95 -5.62
CA ALA A 66 5.55 28.23 -6.33
C ALA A 66 5.68 26.74 -5.98
N PRO A 67 4.56 26.01 -5.72
CA PRO A 67 4.63 24.62 -5.38
C PRO A 67 5.49 23.89 -6.40
N ALA A 68 6.46 23.11 -5.94
CA ALA A 68 7.35 22.34 -6.78
C ALA A 68 6.52 21.54 -7.80
N PRO A 69 6.96 21.43 -9.06
CA PRO A 69 6.21 20.68 -10.07
C PRO A 69 5.95 19.28 -9.54
N ARG A 70 4.69 18.90 -9.45
CA ARG A 70 4.28 17.59 -8.95
C ARG A 70 4.89 16.51 -9.82
N THR A 71 5.50 15.50 -9.22
CA THR A 71 6.01 14.35 -9.96
C THR A 71 4.86 13.61 -10.66
N PHE A 72 5.16 12.86 -11.72
CA PHE A 72 4.16 12.04 -12.41
C PHE A 72 3.51 11.02 -11.45
N LEU A 73 4.31 10.41 -10.56
CA LEU A 73 3.81 9.50 -9.51
C LEU A 73 2.80 10.20 -8.60
N ALA A 74 3.10 11.38 -8.09
CA ALA A 74 2.19 12.12 -7.22
C ALA A 74 0.88 12.46 -7.95
N SER A 75 0.94 12.83 -9.22
CA SER A 75 -0.26 13.09 -10.04
C SER A 75 -1.10 11.82 -10.26
N LEU A 76 -0.46 10.68 -10.47
CA LEU A 76 -1.12 9.38 -10.64
C LEU A 76 -1.78 8.91 -9.33
N CYS A 77 -1.07 8.99 -8.20
CA CYS A 77 -1.63 8.65 -6.89
C CYS A 77 -2.84 9.54 -6.56
N ARG A 78 -2.77 10.83 -6.85
CA ARG A 78 -3.90 11.75 -6.69
C ARG A 78 -5.10 11.35 -7.55
N TYR A 79 -4.87 10.97 -8.80
CA TYR A 79 -5.95 10.46 -9.66
C TYR A 79 -6.63 9.24 -9.04
N TYR A 80 -5.86 8.28 -8.51
CA TYR A 80 -6.43 7.11 -7.86
C TYR A 80 -7.17 7.46 -6.55
N LEU A 81 -6.66 8.39 -5.76
CA LEU A 81 -7.38 8.91 -4.59
C LEU A 81 -8.72 9.51 -4.98
N GLU A 82 -8.78 10.24 -6.08
CA GLU A 82 -10.03 10.79 -6.61
C GLU A 82 -11.01 9.69 -7.08
N CYS A 83 -10.50 8.65 -7.75
CA CYS A 83 -11.30 7.49 -8.11
C CYS A 83 -11.88 6.80 -6.87
N LEU A 84 -11.05 6.54 -5.85
CA LEU A 84 -11.50 5.92 -4.60
C LEU A 84 -12.55 6.77 -3.87
N SER A 85 -12.38 8.09 -3.86
CA SER A 85 -13.37 9.00 -3.24
C SER A 85 -14.73 8.98 -3.95
N ARG A 86 -14.74 8.74 -5.26
CA ARG A 86 -15.97 8.62 -6.06
C ARG A 86 -16.62 7.24 -5.93
N GLU A 87 -15.82 6.17 -5.92
CA GLU A 87 -16.30 4.78 -5.75
C GLU A 87 -16.86 4.54 -4.35
N SER A 88 -16.27 5.17 -3.33
CA SER A 88 -16.70 5.01 -1.93
C SER A 88 -18.12 5.53 -1.67
N GLY A 89 -18.85 5.92 -2.72
CA GLY A 89 -20.23 6.40 -2.69
C GLY A 89 -20.44 7.47 -1.63
N SER A 90 -21.20 8.49 -1.88
CA SER A 90 -21.60 9.53 -0.95
C SER A 90 -21.05 9.41 0.47
N GLY A 91 -20.37 10.43 0.94
CA GLY A 91 -19.86 10.51 2.32
C GLY A 91 -20.91 10.11 3.34
N ILE A 92 -20.49 9.78 4.52
CA ILE A 92 -21.37 9.27 5.59
C ILE A 92 -22.25 10.41 6.09
N SER A 93 -23.54 10.26 5.84
CA SER A 93 -24.58 11.19 6.26
C SER A 93 -25.79 10.42 6.76
N ILE A 94 -26.11 10.53 8.04
CA ILE A 94 -27.12 9.73 8.75
C ILE A 94 -28.30 10.63 9.11
N PRO A 95 -29.57 10.22 8.87
CA PRO A 95 -30.70 10.98 9.37
C PRO A 95 -30.66 11.09 10.90
N ALA A 96 -30.75 12.29 11.46
CA ALA A 96 -30.76 12.49 12.91
C ALA A 96 -31.96 11.80 13.58
N ALA A 97 -33.09 11.70 12.87
CA ALA A 97 -34.29 10.99 13.33
C ALA A 97 -34.13 9.44 13.33
N ALA A 98 -33.16 8.90 12.58
CA ALA A 98 -32.95 7.46 12.47
C ALA A 98 -32.13 6.92 13.66
N THR A 99 -32.65 7.04 14.88
CA THR A 99 -31.99 6.64 16.14
C THR A 99 -31.63 5.15 16.23
N ALA A 100 -32.12 4.33 15.31
CA ALA A 100 -31.78 2.92 15.19
C ALA A 100 -30.45 2.68 14.45
N ASP A 101 -29.98 3.63 13.65
CA ASP A 101 -28.82 3.51 12.79
C ASP A 101 -27.52 4.05 13.42
N TYR A 102 -27.62 4.67 14.58
CA TYR A 102 -26.47 5.14 15.34
C TYR A 102 -26.68 4.99 16.86
N VAL A 103 -25.61 5.05 17.61
CA VAL A 103 -25.58 5.12 19.07
C VAL A 103 -24.79 6.34 19.48
N ALA A 104 -25.44 7.29 20.16
CA ALA A 104 -24.73 8.43 20.74
C ALA A 104 -23.81 7.96 21.87
N LEU A 105 -22.57 8.42 21.88
CA LEU A 105 -21.58 8.08 22.87
C LEU A 105 -21.50 9.15 23.95
N SER A 106 -21.36 8.72 25.20
CA SER A 106 -21.13 9.61 26.36
C SER A 106 -19.69 10.02 26.50
N GLU A 107 -18.77 9.21 25.98
CA GLU A 107 -17.33 9.40 26.02
C GLU A 107 -16.74 9.04 24.66
N LEU A 108 -15.62 9.68 24.28
CA LEU A 108 -14.92 9.31 23.08
C LEU A 108 -13.98 8.12 23.38
N PRO A 109 -14.26 6.92 22.82
CA PRO A 109 -13.37 5.78 23.01
C PRO A 109 -11.98 6.08 22.45
N PHE A 110 -10.96 5.52 23.06
CA PHE A 110 -9.54 5.66 22.69
C PHE A 110 -8.95 7.07 22.88
N ALA A 111 -9.73 8.05 23.33
CA ALA A 111 -9.22 9.40 23.63
C ALA A 111 -8.28 9.39 24.84
N ARG A 112 -8.45 8.41 25.75
CA ARG A 112 -7.58 8.22 26.91
C ARG A 112 -7.32 6.72 27.14
N PRO A 113 -6.19 6.34 27.74
CA PRO A 113 -5.95 4.96 28.16
C PRO A 113 -7.07 4.45 29.06
N GLY A 114 -7.63 3.27 28.73
CA GLY A 114 -8.72 2.64 29.47
C GLY A 114 -10.13 3.05 29.06
N HIS A 115 -10.31 3.99 28.14
CA HIS A 115 -11.61 4.32 27.55
C HIS A 115 -11.91 3.40 26.36
N GLU A 116 -12.37 2.20 26.67
CA GLU A 116 -12.72 1.16 25.69
C GLU A 116 -14.22 1.15 25.42
N LEU A 117 -14.64 0.88 24.19
CA LEU A 117 -16.05 0.72 23.83
C LEU A 117 -16.47 -0.74 23.92
N TRP A 118 -17.17 -1.07 25.00
CA TRP A 118 -17.65 -2.41 25.25
C TRP A 118 -18.98 -2.72 24.54
N VAL A 119 -19.10 -3.92 24.00
CA VAL A 119 -20.33 -4.41 23.34
C VAL A 119 -21.33 -4.91 24.41
N THR A 120 -21.64 -4.06 25.38
CA THR A 120 -22.58 -4.39 26.48
C THR A 120 -23.98 -3.89 26.22
N ASP A 121 -24.13 -2.71 25.63
CA ASP A 121 -25.39 -2.08 25.32
C ASP A 121 -26.15 -2.80 24.20
N ARG A 122 -27.49 -2.87 24.34
CA ARG A 122 -28.38 -3.48 23.34
C ARG A 122 -28.33 -2.78 21.99
N ALA A 123 -28.12 -1.46 21.97
CA ALA A 123 -28.02 -0.68 20.75
C ALA A 123 -26.71 -0.93 20.03
N VAL A 124 -25.58 -1.02 20.78
CA VAL A 124 -24.25 -1.39 20.22
C VAL A 124 -24.31 -2.82 19.66
N LYS A 125 -24.88 -3.79 20.41
CA LYS A 125 -25.06 -5.17 19.93
C LYS A 125 -25.84 -5.24 18.61
N ARG A 126 -26.85 -4.40 18.45
CA ARG A 126 -27.65 -4.32 17.22
C ARG A 126 -26.82 -3.90 16.01
N LEU A 127 -25.98 -2.86 16.17
CA LEU A 127 -25.10 -2.38 15.11
C LEU A 127 -24.04 -3.43 14.74
N VAL A 128 -23.42 -4.06 15.73
CA VAL A 128 -22.46 -5.16 15.52
C VAL A 128 -23.11 -6.31 14.74
N GLN A 129 -24.34 -6.73 15.13
CA GLN A 129 -25.07 -7.78 14.42
C GLN A 129 -25.45 -7.38 13.00
N LYS A 130 -25.79 -6.09 12.76
CA LYS A 130 -26.05 -5.56 11.41
C LYS A 130 -24.82 -5.71 10.53
N VAL A 131 -23.64 -5.30 11.01
CA VAL A 131 -22.36 -5.44 10.28
C VAL A 131 -22.01 -6.90 10.04
N ARG A 132 -22.21 -7.79 11.01
CA ARG A 132 -21.97 -9.24 10.84
C ARG A 132 -22.84 -9.87 9.74
N ARG A 133 -24.11 -9.43 9.62
CA ARG A 133 -25.01 -9.95 8.59
C ARG A 133 -24.66 -9.49 7.19
N GLU A 134 -24.14 -8.27 7.06
CA GLU A 134 -23.77 -7.64 5.80
C GLU A 134 -22.24 -7.68 5.60
N GLN A 135 -21.64 -8.87 5.78
CA GLN A 135 -20.19 -9.08 5.72
C GLN A 135 -19.56 -8.47 4.47
N GLY A 136 -18.60 -7.58 4.67
CA GLY A 136 -17.81 -6.93 3.61
C GLY A 136 -18.48 -5.69 2.98
N GLN A 137 -19.73 -5.37 3.31
CA GLN A 137 -20.41 -4.16 2.82
C GLN A 137 -20.47 -3.05 3.87
N LEU A 138 -20.55 -3.41 5.14
CA LEU A 138 -20.63 -2.47 6.25
C LEU A 138 -19.42 -2.60 7.18
N THR A 139 -19.02 -1.46 7.73
CA THR A 139 -17.97 -1.35 8.78
C THR A 139 -18.51 -0.47 9.90
N LEU A 140 -18.11 -0.77 11.15
CA LEU A 140 -18.42 0.09 12.29
C LEU A 140 -17.46 1.29 12.31
N TYR A 141 -18.02 2.45 12.62
CA TYR A 141 -17.28 3.69 12.78
C TYR A 141 -17.67 4.41 14.06
N ILE A 142 -16.69 4.99 14.72
CA ILE A 142 -16.87 6.07 15.68
C ILE A 142 -16.72 7.36 14.89
N GLY A 143 -17.75 8.20 14.90
CA GLY A 143 -17.73 9.51 14.26
C GLY A 143 -17.59 10.62 15.30
N TYR A 144 -16.67 11.57 15.10
CA TYR A 144 -16.42 12.75 15.93
C TYR A 144 -15.74 13.86 15.11
N ALA A 145 -15.90 15.14 15.32
CA ALA A 145 -17.00 15.86 15.88
C ALA A 145 -18.21 15.77 14.93
N LEU A 146 -19.43 16.00 15.41
CA LEU A 146 -20.62 15.82 14.59
C LEU A 146 -21.08 17.14 13.98
N ARG A 147 -21.17 17.18 12.66
CA ARG A 147 -21.85 18.23 11.93
C ARG A 147 -23.32 17.88 11.76
N LEU A 148 -24.18 18.82 12.12
CA LEU A 148 -25.61 18.77 11.80
C LEU A 148 -25.87 19.68 10.60
N ARG A 149 -26.52 19.14 9.56
CA ARG A 149 -26.85 19.86 8.34
C ARG A 149 -28.29 19.54 7.90
N PRO A 150 -29.14 20.57 7.64
CA PRO A 150 -30.42 20.34 7.01
C PRO A 150 -30.25 19.96 5.54
N LEU A 151 -30.94 18.93 5.11
CA LEU A 151 -31.01 18.47 3.74
C LEU A 151 -32.45 18.31 3.29
N PHE A 152 -32.77 18.80 2.08
CA PHE A 152 -34.07 18.59 1.49
C PHE A 152 -34.13 17.23 0.78
N VAL A 153 -34.82 16.29 1.40
CA VAL A 153 -35.04 14.95 0.85
C VAL A 153 -36.52 14.79 0.56
N ARG A 154 -36.89 14.52 -0.68
CA ARG A 154 -38.30 14.35 -1.10
C ARG A 154 -39.22 15.49 -0.67
N ASN A 155 -38.78 16.74 -0.79
CA ASN A 155 -39.51 17.96 -0.39
C ASN A 155 -39.77 18.11 1.12
N GLN A 156 -39.05 17.38 1.96
CA GLN A 156 -39.04 17.56 3.41
C GLN A 156 -37.64 17.91 3.87
N GLU A 157 -37.55 18.84 4.81
CA GLU A 157 -36.29 19.17 5.46
C GLU A 157 -35.96 18.10 6.49
N GLU A 158 -34.84 17.44 6.33
CA GLU A 158 -34.33 16.40 7.22
C GLU A 158 -32.97 16.81 7.79
N MET A 159 -32.84 16.80 9.10
CA MET A 159 -31.54 17.02 9.74
C MET A 159 -30.66 15.79 9.60
N ARG A 160 -29.45 15.99 9.09
CA ARG A 160 -28.45 14.92 8.90
C ARG A 160 -27.27 15.08 9.85
N ILE A 161 -26.80 13.96 10.37
CA ILE A 161 -25.57 13.85 11.16
C ILE A 161 -24.45 13.45 10.21
N GLU A 162 -23.42 14.26 10.14
CA GLU A 162 -22.24 14.07 9.31
C GLU A 162 -21.00 14.19 10.21
N PRO A 163 -20.41 13.07 10.67
CA PRO A 163 -19.18 13.14 11.45
C PRO A 163 -18.05 13.77 10.63
N VAL A 164 -17.25 14.63 11.22
CA VAL A 164 -16.07 15.25 10.58
C VAL A 164 -14.94 14.23 10.46
N LEU A 165 -14.65 13.57 11.58
CA LEU A 165 -13.64 12.53 11.69
C LEU A 165 -14.32 11.16 11.87
N LEU A 166 -13.81 10.17 11.18
CA LEU A 166 -14.30 8.79 11.18
C LEU A 166 -13.19 7.86 11.71
N TYR A 167 -13.51 7.07 12.69
CA TYR A 167 -12.59 6.13 13.31
C TYR A 167 -13.11 4.71 13.12
N PRO A 168 -12.54 3.91 12.20
CA PRO A 168 -13.02 2.56 11.96
C PRO A 168 -12.69 1.66 13.16
N VAL A 169 -13.70 0.88 13.58
CA VAL A 169 -13.58 -0.05 14.69
C VAL A 169 -14.10 -1.43 14.30
N GLU A 170 -13.55 -2.45 14.92
CA GLU A 170 -13.96 -3.83 14.70
C GLU A 170 -14.13 -4.58 16.02
N GLU A 171 -14.93 -5.64 15.95
CA GLU A 171 -15.10 -6.56 17.06
C GLU A 171 -14.00 -7.62 17.05
N ARG A 172 -13.48 -7.99 18.22
CA ARG A 172 -12.54 -9.10 18.38
C ARG A 172 -13.29 -10.43 18.28
N ILE A 173 -13.04 -11.15 17.20
CA ILE A 173 -13.70 -12.44 16.94
C ILE A 173 -13.27 -13.49 17.97
N ASP A 174 -12.02 -13.43 18.42
CA ASP A 174 -11.41 -14.41 19.32
C ASP A 174 -11.83 -14.25 20.78
N GLU A 175 -12.38 -13.10 21.17
CA GLU A 175 -12.80 -12.78 22.52
C GLU A 175 -14.24 -12.23 22.52
N PRO A 176 -15.27 -13.09 22.45
CA PRO A 176 -16.66 -12.64 22.49
C PRO A 176 -16.94 -11.84 23.76
N GLY A 177 -17.36 -10.59 23.61
CA GLY A 177 -17.58 -9.67 24.73
C GLY A 177 -16.41 -8.76 25.07
N ALA A 178 -15.30 -8.87 24.36
CA ALA A 178 -14.21 -7.89 24.45
C ALA A 178 -14.65 -6.52 23.90
N PRO A 179 -13.95 -5.43 24.27
CA PRO A 179 -14.23 -4.12 23.73
C PRO A 179 -13.91 -4.07 22.22
N LEU A 180 -14.60 -3.18 21.50
CA LEU A 180 -14.27 -2.87 20.11
C LEU A 180 -12.85 -2.31 20.05
N ARG A 181 -12.09 -2.73 19.06
CA ARG A 181 -10.75 -2.19 18.82
C ARG A 181 -10.73 -1.26 17.62
N ALA A 182 -9.81 -0.33 17.63
CA ALA A 182 -9.51 0.48 16.47
C ALA A 182 -8.85 -0.36 15.37
N VAL A 183 -9.33 -0.22 14.12
CA VAL A 183 -8.70 -0.84 12.95
C VAL A 183 -7.42 -0.08 12.59
N SER A 184 -7.39 1.23 12.85
CA SER A 184 -6.25 2.11 12.60
C SER A 184 -6.12 3.14 13.71
N GLY A 185 -4.88 3.55 14.00
CA GLY A 185 -4.60 4.65 14.93
C GLY A 185 -4.98 6.03 14.37
N ILE A 186 -5.24 6.17 13.08
CA ILE A 186 -5.48 7.45 12.41
C ILE A 186 -6.95 7.59 12.06
N PRO A 187 -7.62 8.71 12.44
CA PRO A 187 -8.97 9.01 11.99
C PRO A 187 -8.99 9.41 10.51
N LEU A 188 -10.13 9.17 9.88
CA LEU A 188 -10.43 9.52 8.50
C LEU A 188 -11.26 10.78 8.43
N PHE A 189 -11.12 11.55 7.37
CA PHE A 189 -12.08 12.61 7.07
C PHE A 189 -13.32 12.07 6.37
N ASN A 190 -14.48 12.59 6.77
CA ASN A 190 -15.70 12.41 6.02
C ASN A 190 -15.70 13.33 4.79
N MET A 191 -15.51 12.74 3.62
CA MET A 191 -15.41 13.50 2.37
C MET A 191 -16.68 14.30 2.05
N GLU A 192 -17.88 13.88 2.54
CA GLU A 192 -19.11 14.64 2.37
C GLU A 192 -19.09 15.96 3.14
N VAL A 193 -18.49 15.94 4.32
CA VAL A 193 -18.29 17.15 5.13
C VAL A 193 -17.38 18.12 4.38
N LEU A 194 -16.25 17.63 3.89
CA LEU A 194 -15.26 18.45 3.17
C LEU A 194 -15.79 19.02 1.85
N LYS A 195 -16.68 18.29 1.14
CA LYS A 195 -17.33 18.81 -0.09
C LYS A 195 -18.20 20.03 0.12
N THR A 196 -18.73 20.20 1.32
CA THR A 196 -19.79 21.15 1.60
C THR A 196 -19.43 22.21 2.64
N LEU A 197 -18.24 22.12 3.23
CA LEU A 197 -17.66 23.17 4.08
C LEU A 197 -16.71 24.05 3.27
N PRO A 198 -16.49 25.29 3.72
CA PRO A 198 -15.49 26.16 3.11
C PRO A 198 -14.09 25.49 3.13
N ALA A 199 -13.43 25.46 1.98
CA ALA A 199 -12.05 24.98 1.86
C ALA A 199 -11.08 26.16 2.04
N ALA A 200 -9.89 25.89 2.59
CA ALA A 200 -8.91 26.97 2.85
C ALA A 200 -8.40 27.61 1.55
N ASP A 201 -8.02 26.80 0.54
CA ASP A 201 -7.35 27.31 -0.66
C ASP A 201 -7.61 26.50 -1.94
N SER A 202 -8.17 25.30 -1.84
CA SER A 202 -8.22 24.38 -2.96
C SER A 202 -9.65 24.13 -3.44
N GLY A 203 -9.89 24.30 -4.72
CA GLY A 203 -11.16 23.92 -5.35
C GLY A 203 -11.41 22.39 -5.40
N ASN A 204 -10.55 21.57 -4.79
CA ASN A 204 -10.63 20.11 -4.82
C ASN A 204 -10.63 19.51 -3.39
N VAL A 205 -11.66 18.73 -3.11
CA VAL A 205 -11.89 18.07 -1.81
C VAL A 205 -10.74 17.18 -1.36
N ILE A 206 -10.04 16.57 -2.30
CA ILE A 206 -8.88 15.70 -1.98
C ILE A 206 -7.70 16.52 -1.53
N ASP A 207 -7.43 17.64 -2.16
CA ASP A 207 -6.36 18.55 -1.75
C ASP A 207 -6.65 19.08 -0.34
N GLU A 208 -7.89 19.44 -0.07
CA GLU A 208 -8.34 19.85 1.27
C GLU A 208 -8.10 18.73 2.30
N ALA A 209 -8.46 17.48 1.98
CA ALA A 209 -8.25 16.34 2.87
C ALA A 209 -6.76 16.06 3.12
N ILE A 210 -5.91 16.20 2.11
CA ILE A 210 -4.45 16.05 2.22
C ILE A 210 -3.89 17.15 3.08
N GLN A 211 -4.23 18.39 2.78
CA GLN A 211 -3.77 19.56 3.53
C GLN A 211 -4.18 19.48 5.01
N LEU A 212 -5.45 19.14 5.29
CA LEU A 212 -5.89 18.92 6.67
C LEU A 212 -5.13 17.77 7.35
N SER A 213 -4.84 16.68 6.65
CA SER A 213 -4.06 15.58 7.22
C SER A 213 -2.66 16.05 7.62
N GLU A 214 -2.03 16.87 6.81
CA GLU A 214 -0.70 17.46 7.12
C GLU A 214 -0.79 18.45 8.29
N GLU A 215 -1.76 19.37 8.26
CA GLU A 215 -1.97 20.36 9.30
C GLU A 215 -2.30 19.75 10.67
N LEU A 216 -3.02 18.62 10.69
CA LEU A 216 -3.39 17.91 11.90
C LEU A 216 -2.31 16.92 12.39
N GLY A 217 -1.29 16.66 11.58
CA GLY A 217 -0.26 15.69 11.91
C GLY A 217 -0.68 14.24 11.70
N LEU A 218 -1.60 13.99 10.78
CA LEU A 218 -2.16 12.69 10.45
C LEU A 218 -1.64 12.14 9.12
N ALA A 219 -0.68 12.82 8.49
CA ALA A 219 -0.23 12.48 7.15
C ALA A 219 0.61 11.19 7.11
N ASN A 220 1.42 10.94 8.14
CA ASN A 220 2.31 9.79 8.19
C ASN A 220 1.96 8.88 9.38
N PRO A 221 1.51 7.63 9.14
CA PRO A 221 1.17 6.68 10.20
C PRO A 221 2.37 6.17 11.02
N GLU A 222 3.59 6.35 10.52
CA GLU A 222 4.81 5.91 11.19
C GLU A 222 5.30 6.93 12.24
N ASP A 223 4.78 8.16 12.16
CA ASP A 223 5.08 9.18 13.14
C ASP A 223 4.25 8.95 14.42
N GLU A 224 4.73 9.51 15.54
CA GLU A 224 3.95 9.53 16.78
C GLU A 224 2.69 10.36 16.55
N LEU A 225 1.53 9.73 16.59
CA LEU A 225 0.26 10.37 16.34
C LEU A 225 -0.05 11.39 17.45
N PRO A 226 -0.56 12.58 17.08
CA PRO A 226 -0.97 13.57 18.07
C PRO A 226 -2.15 13.05 18.89
N GLU A 227 -2.27 13.48 20.14
CA GLU A 227 -3.43 13.15 20.97
C GLU A 227 -4.70 13.84 20.45
N TRP A 228 -5.85 13.29 20.81
CA TRP A 228 -7.14 13.83 20.38
C TRP A 228 -7.33 15.31 20.69
N ASP A 229 -6.90 15.75 21.87
CA ASP A 229 -6.97 17.17 22.28
C ASP A 229 -6.16 18.06 21.33
N GLU A 230 -5.01 17.59 20.88
CA GLU A 230 -4.17 18.30 19.91
C GLU A 230 -4.80 18.30 18.51
N ILE A 231 -5.35 17.18 18.07
CA ILE A 231 -6.04 17.09 16.76
C ILE A 231 -7.19 18.09 16.69
N VAL A 232 -8.05 18.13 17.70
CA VAL A 232 -9.21 19.02 17.68
C VAL A 232 -8.86 20.49 17.81
N LEU A 233 -7.84 20.81 18.63
CA LEU A 233 -7.34 22.16 18.76
C LEU A 233 -6.78 22.67 17.43
N ARG A 234 -6.00 21.87 16.75
CA ARG A 234 -5.47 22.17 15.42
C ARG A 234 -6.60 22.31 14.39
N LEU A 235 -7.59 21.41 14.39
CA LEU A 235 -8.72 21.44 13.47
C LEU A 235 -9.50 22.75 13.59
N GLN A 236 -9.87 23.16 14.81
CA GLN A 236 -10.59 24.42 15.04
C GLN A 236 -9.78 25.65 14.62
N ARG A 237 -8.45 25.56 14.76
CA ARG A 237 -7.54 26.63 14.41
C ARG A 237 -7.32 26.76 12.90
N CYS A 238 -7.19 25.64 12.22
CA CYS A 238 -6.97 25.60 10.78
C CYS A 238 -8.25 25.96 10.01
N ARG A 239 -9.41 25.73 10.62
CA ARG A 239 -10.73 26.01 10.01
C ARG A 239 -11.63 26.83 10.93
N PRO A 240 -11.26 28.07 11.26
CA PRO A 240 -12.03 28.95 12.16
C PRO A 240 -13.37 29.38 11.54
N ASP A 241 -13.50 29.31 10.23
CA ASP A 241 -14.68 29.66 9.43
C ASP A 241 -15.77 28.55 9.41
N TRP A 242 -15.45 27.37 9.94
CA TRP A 242 -16.46 26.33 10.08
C TRP A 242 -17.42 26.69 11.22
N ASN A 243 -18.70 26.39 11.04
CA ASN A 243 -19.74 26.77 12.00
C ASN A 243 -19.65 25.92 13.30
N TRP A 244 -18.73 26.27 14.17
CA TRP A 244 -18.56 25.65 15.48
C TRP A 244 -19.65 26.08 16.43
N ARG A 245 -20.52 25.15 16.85
CA ARG A 245 -21.60 25.40 17.82
C ARG A 245 -21.13 25.17 19.24
N GLU A 246 -20.19 24.28 19.44
CA GLU A 246 -19.61 23.93 20.71
C GLU A 246 -18.08 23.92 20.59
N ASN A 247 -17.39 24.21 21.66
CA ASN A 247 -15.94 23.99 21.71
C ASN A 247 -15.70 22.48 21.73
N LEU A 248 -14.75 22.03 20.94
CA LEU A 248 -14.39 20.62 20.92
C LEU A 248 -13.56 20.26 22.14
N ASP A 249 -14.01 19.30 22.89
CA ASP A 249 -13.31 18.67 24.01
C ASP A 249 -13.53 17.16 23.96
N PRO A 250 -12.57 16.39 23.43
CA PRO A 250 -12.68 14.93 23.33
C PRO A 250 -12.84 14.23 24.69
N SER A 251 -12.37 14.89 25.74
CA SER A 251 -12.43 14.36 27.11
C SER A 251 -13.79 14.50 27.78
N THR A 252 -14.63 15.43 27.28
CA THR A 252 -15.94 15.75 27.87
C THR A 252 -16.94 16.04 26.76
N LEU A 253 -17.59 14.99 26.25
CA LEU A 253 -18.58 15.12 25.20
C LEU A 253 -19.85 15.82 25.71
N SER A 254 -20.44 16.66 24.89
CA SER A 254 -21.68 17.38 25.21
C SER A 254 -22.88 16.44 25.22
N GLN A 255 -23.73 16.54 26.27
CA GLN A 255 -24.91 15.70 26.49
C GLN A 255 -26.20 16.52 26.67
N THR A 256 -26.24 17.78 26.22
CA THR A 256 -27.31 18.75 26.54
C THR A 256 -28.67 18.37 26.02
N ALA A 257 -28.78 17.70 24.85
CA ALA A 257 -30.02 17.22 24.28
C ALA A 257 -29.76 16.01 23.36
N PRO A 258 -30.71 15.12 23.07
CA PRO A 258 -30.58 14.11 22.04
C PRO A 258 -30.29 14.70 20.67
N LEU A 259 -29.50 14.00 19.84
CA LEU A 259 -29.16 14.46 18.50
C LEU A 259 -30.36 14.66 17.59
N SER A 260 -31.42 13.88 17.81
CA SER A 260 -32.69 13.97 17.08
C SER A 260 -33.52 15.27 17.37
N GLU A 261 -33.19 15.94 18.48
CA GLU A 261 -33.86 17.17 18.92
C GLU A 261 -33.09 18.44 18.53
N LEU A 262 -31.85 18.30 18.08
CA LEU A 262 -31.03 19.40 17.66
C LEU A 262 -31.45 19.92 16.27
N THR A 263 -31.89 21.20 16.20
CA THR A 263 -32.37 21.82 14.97
C THR A 263 -31.37 22.80 14.35
N ALA A 264 -30.38 23.26 15.10
CA ALA A 264 -29.44 24.23 14.60
C ALA A 264 -28.29 23.55 13.81
N ALA A 265 -28.04 24.01 12.58
CA ALA A 265 -26.94 23.57 11.77
C ALA A 265 -25.59 24.01 12.38
N GLY A 266 -24.56 23.17 12.30
CA GLY A 266 -23.21 23.45 12.77
C GLY A 266 -22.51 22.23 13.32
N ILE A 267 -21.31 22.41 13.86
CA ILE A 267 -20.45 21.33 14.38
C ILE A 267 -20.50 21.31 15.91
N TYR A 268 -20.73 20.13 16.46
CA TYR A 268 -20.96 19.87 17.88
C TYR A 268 -19.90 18.95 18.45
N ASN A 269 -19.57 19.14 19.72
CA ASN A 269 -18.69 18.31 20.51
C ASN A 269 -19.35 16.98 20.92
N ARG A 270 -19.69 16.15 19.94
CA ARG A 270 -20.41 14.89 20.15
C ARG A 270 -19.86 13.78 19.30
N ALA A 271 -20.06 12.55 19.74
CA ALA A 271 -19.63 11.34 19.05
C ALA A 271 -20.79 10.35 18.89
N VAL A 272 -20.71 9.55 17.83
CA VAL A 272 -21.65 8.45 17.55
C VAL A 272 -20.89 7.20 17.11
N LEU A 273 -21.42 6.04 17.47
CA LEU A 273 -21.11 4.75 16.85
C LEU A 273 -22.17 4.45 15.78
N PHE A 274 -21.77 4.05 14.59
CA PHE A 274 -22.69 3.73 13.50
C PHE A 274 -22.07 2.72 12.53
N ALA A 275 -22.91 2.14 11.63
CA ALA A 275 -22.48 1.28 10.56
C ALA A 275 -22.45 2.06 9.23
N GLY A 276 -21.31 2.10 8.57
CA GLY A 276 -21.10 2.79 7.29
C GLY A 276 -20.67 1.85 6.17
N THR A 277 -20.92 2.24 4.91
CA THR A 277 -20.64 1.43 3.71
C THR A 277 -19.20 1.54 3.20
N ARG A 278 -18.38 2.41 3.78
CA ARG A 278 -16.98 2.56 3.37
C ARG A 278 -16.18 1.34 3.80
N SER A 279 -15.47 0.72 2.85
CA SER A 279 -14.64 -0.44 3.15
C SER A 279 -13.36 -0.04 3.90
N PRO A 280 -12.98 -0.74 4.98
CA PRO A 280 -11.67 -0.55 5.64
C PRO A 280 -10.50 -0.78 4.70
N PHE A 281 -10.69 -1.63 3.66
CA PHE A 281 -9.66 -1.93 2.67
C PHE A 281 -9.31 -0.72 1.79
N THR A 282 -10.29 0.13 1.49
CA THR A 282 -10.08 1.38 0.74
C THR A 282 -9.20 2.34 1.52
N TYR A 283 -9.31 2.31 2.84
CA TYR A 283 -8.53 3.17 3.72
C TYR A 283 -7.04 2.86 3.70
N GLY A 284 -6.66 1.59 3.85
CA GLY A 284 -5.25 1.20 3.74
C GLY A 284 -4.64 1.64 2.41
N LEU A 285 -5.39 1.50 1.31
CA LEU A 285 -4.96 1.96 -0.01
C LEU A 285 -4.83 3.49 -0.09
N GLU A 286 -5.74 4.25 0.51
CA GLU A 286 -5.64 5.72 0.57
C GLU A 286 -4.37 6.18 1.31
N ILE A 287 -4.06 5.55 2.45
CA ILE A 287 -2.82 5.84 3.20
C ILE A 287 -1.59 5.55 2.35
N GLU A 288 -1.53 4.37 1.74
CA GLU A 288 -0.38 3.99 0.92
C GLU A 288 -0.21 4.91 -0.30
N LEU A 289 -1.30 5.31 -0.96
CA LEU A 289 -1.24 6.29 -2.05
C LEU A 289 -0.72 7.66 -1.57
N ARG A 290 -1.12 8.10 -0.38
CA ARG A 290 -0.61 9.35 0.22
C ARG A 290 0.87 9.24 0.55
N LYS A 291 1.32 8.13 1.13
CA LYS A 291 2.75 7.88 1.37
C LYS A 291 3.56 7.91 0.06
N LEU A 292 3.06 7.26 -0.99
CA LEU A 292 3.71 7.27 -2.29
C LEU A 292 3.81 8.68 -2.89
N MET A 293 2.82 9.56 -2.64
CA MET A 293 2.87 10.96 -3.08
C MET A 293 3.97 11.78 -2.41
N GLN A 294 4.35 11.42 -1.19
CA GLN A 294 5.36 12.12 -0.39
C GLN A 294 6.79 11.60 -0.64
N LEU A 295 6.92 10.47 -1.38
CA LEU A 295 8.25 9.95 -1.69
C LEU A 295 9.04 10.91 -2.57
N ASP A 296 10.31 11.11 -2.19
CA ASP A 296 11.26 11.84 -3.00
C ASP A 296 11.47 11.12 -4.35
N GLU A 297 11.57 11.88 -5.42
CA GLU A 297 11.83 11.34 -6.76
C GLU A 297 13.11 10.49 -6.80
N ALA A 298 14.12 10.85 -6.01
CA ALA A 298 15.36 10.08 -5.89
C ALA A 298 15.12 8.69 -5.29
N ALA A 299 14.22 8.58 -4.31
CA ALA A 299 13.87 7.31 -3.68
C ALA A 299 13.14 6.37 -4.64
N VAL A 300 12.30 6.93 -5.52
CA VAL A 300 11.50 6.14 -6.49
C VAL A 300 12.32 5.79 -7.74
N ARG A 301 13.28 6.63 -8.12
CA ARG A 301 14.00 6.57 -9.40
C ARG A 301 14.58 5.21 -9.73
N ASN A 302 15.21 4.55 -8.76
CA ASN A 302 15.90 3.27 -8.96
C ASN A 302 15.03 2.05 -8.68
N THR A 303 13.75 2.25 -8.36
CA THR A 303 12.80 1.15 -8.16
C THR A 303 12.22 0.68 -9.49
N ALA A 304 11.70 -0.55 -9.54
CA ALA A 304 10.96 -1.06 -10.70
C ALA A 304 9.77 -0.16 -11.07
N LEU A 305 9.06 0.38 -10.07
CA LEU A 305 7.98 1.34 -10.27
C LEU A 305 8.49 2.62 -10.95
N GLY A 306 9.58 3.20 -10.47
CA GLY A 306 10.15 4.42 -11.06
C GLY A 306 10.63 4.23 -12.48
N GLN A 307 11.28 3.12 -12.77
CA GLN A 307 11.71 2.77 -14.13
C GLN A 307 10.51 2.61 -15.08
N TRP A 308 9.48 1.88 -14.62
CA TRP A 308 8.25 1.70 -15.39
C TRP A 308 7.52 3.03 -15.67
N LEU A 309 7.38 3.90 -14.67
CA LEU A 309 6.71 5.19 -14.81
C LEU A 309 7.43 6.14 -15.78
N ARG A 310 8.75 6.01 -15.93
CA ARG A 310 9.53 6.79 -16.91
C ARG A 310 9.50 6.19 -18.32
N GLY A 311 8.85 5.03 -18.50
CA GLY A 311 8.86 4.34 -19.78
C GLY A 311 10.27 3.88 -20.19
N GLU A 312 11.17 3.70 -19.22
CA GLU A 312 12.49 3.12 -19.49
C GLU A 312 12.29 1.70 -20.01
N ASN A 313 13.10 1.36 -21.00
CA ASN A 313 13.05 0.01 -21.53
C ASN A 313 13.53 -0.94 -20.43
N LEU A 314 12.57 -1.68 -19.84
CA LEU A 314 12.82 -2.72 -18.84
C LEU A 314 13.24 -4.03 -19.50
N ASP A 315 13.63 -3.99 -20.79
CA ASP A 315 14.23 -5.14 -21.47
C ASP A 315 15.44 -5.59 -20.67
N SER A 316 15.15 -6.47 -19.74
CA SER A 316 16.20 -7.25 -19.09
C SER A 316 16.94 -7.99 -20.17
N PRO A 317 18.27 -8.07 -20.11
CA PRO A 317 19.01 -8.98 -20.97
C PRO A 317 18.29 -10.33 -20.95
N PRO A 318 18.24 -11.06 -22.09
CA PRO A 318 17.59 -12.36 -22.10
C PRO A 318 18.12 -13.10 -20.87
N PRO A 319 17.24 -13.70 -20.08
CA PRO A 319 17.65 -14.37 -18.86
C PRO A 319 18.77 -15.34 -19.24
N GLU A 320 19.94 -15.17 -18.65
CA GLU A 320 20.95 -16.23 -18.67
C GLU A 320 20.20 -17.50 -18.31
N ASP A 321 20.60 -18.64 -18.90
CA ASP A 321 20.07 -19.99 -18.58
C ASP A 321 20.21 -20.26 -17.08
N ARG A 322 19.46 -19.54 -16.27
CA ARG A 322 19.48 -19.64 -14.83
C ARG A 322 18.79 -20.93 -14.46
N PRO A 323 19.49 -21.86 -13.84
CA PRO A 323 18.86 -23.07 -13.39
C PRO A 323 17.79 -22.73 -12.35
N ILE A 324 16.59 -23.27 -12.55
CA ILE A 324 15.47 -23.15 -11.63
C ILE A 324 15.18 -24.49 -10.97
N LEU A 325 14.69 -24.44 -9.74
CA LEU A 325 14.14 -25.59 -9.06
C LEU A 325 12.74 -25.87 -9.62
N GLU A 326 12.58 -26.94 -10.40
CA GLU A 326 11.27 -27.35 -10.90
C GLU A 326 10.53 -28.23 -9.89
N VAL A 327 9.82 -27.61 -8.97
CA VAL A 327 8.99 -28.30 -7.97
C VAL A 327 7.68 -28.81 -8.54
N LEU A 328 7.25 -28.28 -9.67
CA LEU A 328 6.08 -28.69 -10.43
C LEU A 328 6.44 -28.79 -11.91
N PRO A 329 5.80 -29.67 -12.69
CA PRO A 329 6.00 -29.73 -14.14
C PRO A 329 5.63 -28.38 -14.78
N LEU A 330 6.57 -27.80 -15.55
CA LEU A 330 6.38 -26.54 -16.24
C LEU A 330 6.52 -26.74 -17.76
N ASN A 331 5.67 -26.09 -18.54
CA ASN A 331 5.90 -25.97 -19.97
C ASN A 331 6.96 -24.87 -20.25
N THR A 332 7.34 -24.71 -21.52
CA THR A 332 8.40 -23.77 -21.92
C THR A 332 8.09 -22.35 -21.54
N GLU A 333 6.85 -21.87 -21.75
CA GLU A 333 6.42 -20.52 -21.46
C GLU A 333 6.35 -20.27 -19.95
N GLN A 334 5.86 -21.25 -19.19
CA GLN A 334 5.83 -21.17 -17.72
C GLN A 334 7.25 -21.13 -17.14
N ARG A 335 8.18 -21.94 -17.68
CA ARG A 335 9.57 -21.93 -17.29
C ARG A 335 10.20 -20.55 -17.56
N GLN A 336 9.98 -20.00 -18.76
CA GLN A 336 10.46 -18.66 -19.10
C GLN A 336 9.90 -17.61 -18.15
N ALA A 337 8.61 -17.67 -17.82
CA ALA A 337 7.99 -16.75 -16.87
C ALA A 337 8.63 -16.84 -15.47
N VAL A 338 8.98 -18.05 -14.99
CA VAL A 338 9.69 -18.23 -13.71
C VAL A 338 11.09 -17.64 -13.79
N VAL A 339 11.89 -17.98 -14.81
CA VAL A 339 13.24 -17.46 -14.99
C VAL A 339 13.25 -15.95 -15.06
N GLN A 340 12.32 -15.36 -15.82
CA GLN A 340 12.20 -13.92 -15.96
C GLN A 340 11.75 -13.25 -14.66
N GLY A 341 10.79 -13.86 -13.94
CA GLY A 341 10.33 -13.37 -12.63
C GLY A 341 11.43 -13.39 -11.55
N LEU A 342 12.42 -14.27 -11.67
CA LEU A 342 13.56 -14.35 -10.75
C LEU A 342 14.70 -13.38 -11.09
N SER A 343 14.76 -12.85 -12.31
CA SER A 343 15.89 -12.07 -12.80
C SER A 343 15.54 -10.61 -13.16
N ALA A 344 14.31 -10.35 -13.62
CA ALA A 344 13.91 -9.02 -14.05
C ALA A 344 13.37 -8.16 -12.89
N PRO A 345 13.58 -6.85 -12.91
CA PRO A 345 13.03 -5.92 -11.90
C PRO A 345 11.50 -5.92 -11.88
N LEU A 346 10.86 -6.14 -13.04
CA LEU A 346 9.42 -6.22 -13.20
C LEU A 346 9.09 -7.28 -14.25
N THR A 347 8.19 -8.19 -13.92
CA THR A 347 7.70 -9.21 -14.85
C THR A 347 6.17 -9.24 -14.82
N VAL A 348 5.55 -9.15 -15.99
CA VAL A 348 4.10 -9.24 -16.15
C VAL A 348 3.76 -10.61 -16.79
N VAL A 349 3.03 -11.45 -16.07
CA VAL A 349 2.60 -12.77 -16.53
C VAL A 349 1.10 -12.75 -16.79
N THR A 350 0.71 -12.89 -18.05
CA THR A 350 -0.69 -12.94 -18.49
C THR A 350 -1.04 -14.33 -18.99
N GLY A 351 -2.32 -14.68 -18.95
CA GLY A 351 -2.82 -15.95 -19.50
C GLY A 351 -4.30 -16.17 -19.16
N PRO A 352 -5.04 -16.89 -20.01
CA PRO A 352 -6.43 -17.26 -19.73
C PRO A 352 -6.56 -18.11 -18.44
N PRO A 353 -7.78 -18.29 -17.90
CA PRO A 353 -8.03 -19.28 -16.86
C PRO A 353 -7.57 -20.68 -17.31
N GLY A 354 -7.00 -21.47 -16.40
CA GLY A 354 -6.53 -22.82 -16.69
C GLY A 354 -5.13 -22.96 -17.29
N THR A 355 -4.43 -21.88 -17.63
CA THR A 355 -3.06 -21.92 -18.20
C THR A 355 -1.96 -22.19 -17.17
N GLY A 356 -2.29 -22.49 -15.91
CA GLY A 356 -1.31 -22.84 -14.89
C GLY A 356 -0.58 -21.65 -14.25
N LYS A 357 -1.16 -20.44 -14.25
CA LYS A 357 -0.57 -19.27 -13.56
C LYS A 357 -0.19 -19.55 -12.10
N SER A 358 -1.03 -20.31 -11.38
CA SER A 358 -0.74 -20.71 -10.00
C SER A 358 0.49 -21.63 -9.90
N GLN A 359 0.79 -22.43 -10.92
CA GLN A 359 2.03 -23.24 -10.97
C GLN A 359 3.26 -22.34 -11.10
N VAL A 360 3.19 -21.30 -11.93
CA VAL A 360 4.25 -20.31 -12.07
C VAL A 360 4.48 -19.60 -10.73
N VAL A 361 3.42 -19.17 -10.06
CA VAL A 361 3.52 -18.52 -8.74
C VAL A 361 4.14 -19.47 -7.70
N THR A 362 3.66 -20.70 -7.58
CA THR A 362 4.22 -21.70 -6.65
C THR A 362 5.71 -21.95 -6.94
N SER A 363 6.08 -22.07 -8.21
CA SER A 363 7.47 -22.27 -8.62
C SER A 363 8.34 -21.04 -8.30
N LEU A 364 7.83 -19.81 -8.48
CA LEU A 364 8.52 -18.58 -8.06
C LEU A 364 8.76 -18.56 -6.54
N LEU A 365 7.73 -18.86 -5.74
CA LEU A 365 7.83 -18.90 -4.29
C LEU A 365 8.87 -19.92 -3.81
N ALA A 366 8.84 -21.14 -4.38
CA ALA A 366 9.81 -22.19 -4.03
C ALA A 366 11.24 -21.81 -4.41
N ASN A 367 11.44 -21.22 -5.59
CA ASN A 367 12.76 -20.77 -6.02
C ASN A 367 13.28 -19.60 -5.18
N GLN A 368 12.44 -18.66 -4.79
CA GLN A 368 12.85 -17.57 -3.91
C GLN A 368 13.22 -18.08 -2.52
N ALA A 369 12.47 -19.02 -1.97
CA ALA A 369 12.82 -19.66 -0.70
C ALA A 369 14.17 -20.40 -0.82
N TRP A 370 14.41 -21.11 -1.92
CA TRP A 370 15.69 -21.79 -2.20
C TRP A 370 16.86 -20.81 -2.32
N LEU A 371 16.61 -19.60 -2.83
CA LEU A 371 17.59 -18.51 -2.95
C LEU A 371 17.73 -17.68 -1.66
N GLU A 372 17.09 -18.12 -0.56
CA GLU A 372 17.08 -17.42 0.74
C GLU A 372 16.55 -15.96 0.65
N SER A 373 15.66 -15.73 -0.29
CA SER A 373 15.04 -14.42 -0.53
C SER A 373 13.64 -14.34 0.06
N SER A 374 13.27 -13.18 0.56
CA SER A 374 11.91 -12.92 1.05
C SER A 374 10.96 -12.62 -0.09
N VAL A 375 9.69 -13.10 0.03
CA VAL A 375 8.63 -12.89 -0.95
C VAL A 375 7.36 -12.47 -0.26
N LEU A 376 6.69 -11.46 -0.79
CA LEU A 376 5.33 -11.11 -0.44
C LEU A 376 4.38 -11.51 -1.59
N PHE A 377 3.46 -12.43 -1.30
CA PHE A 377 2.38 -12.77 -2.21
C PHE A 377 1.07 -12.12 -1.77
N SER A 378 0.45 -11.34 -2.62
CA SER A 378 -0.82 -10.67 -2.33
C SER A 378 -1.83 -10.84 -3.45
N SER A 379 -3.12 -10.90 -3.11
CA SER A 379 -4.23 -10.96 -4.06
C SER A 379 -5.46 -10.26 -3.51
N LYS A 380 -6.28 -9.67 -4.39
CA LYS A 380 -7.61 -9.17 -4.04
C LYS A 380 -8.58 -10.29 -3.64
N ASN A 381 -8.33 -11.52 -4.09
CA ASN A 381 -9.17 -12.67 -3.83
C ASN A 381 -8.52 -13.59 -2.78
N ASN A 382 -9.15 -13.68 -1.61
CA ASN A 382 -8.71 -14.57 -0.54
C ASN A 382 -8.56 -16.03 -0.98
N HIS A 383 -9.50 -16.53 -1.77
CA HIS A 383 -9.45 -17.91 -2.29
C HIS A 383 -8.19 -18.16 -3.16
N ALA A 384 -7.76 -17.17 -3.94
CA ALA A 384 -6.52 -17.31 -4.72
C ALA A 384 -5.28 -17.44 -3.82
N VAL A 385 -5.27 -16.73 -2.68
CA VAL A 385 -4.17 -16.86 -1.70
C VAL A 385 -4.23 -18.20 -1.00
N ASP A 386 -5.43 -18.67 -0.61
CA ASP A 386 -5.62 -19.97 0.04
C ASP A 386 -5.12 -21.12 -0.85
N VAL A 387 -5.43 -21.07 -2.16
CA VAL A 387 -4.97 -22.07 -3.14
C VAL A 387 -3.45 -22.08 -3.28
N VAL A 388 -2.82 -20.90 -3.34
CA VAL A 388 -1.37 -20.80 -3.47
C VAL A 388 -0.68 -21.24 -2.19
N GLU A 389 -1.20 -20.83 -1.02
CA GLU A 389 -0.70 -21.27 0.30
C GLU A 389 -0.71 -22.80 0.40
N SER A 390 -1.86 -23.43 0.16
CA SER A 390 -2.01 -24.89 0.23
C SER A 390 -0.99 -25.59 -0.68
N ARG A 391 -0.95 -25.23 -1.96
CA ARG A 391 -0.05 -25.82 -2.94
C ARG A 391 1.42 -25.67 -2.61
N THR A 392 1.79 -24.47 -2.09
CA THR A 392 3.18 -24.19 -1.75
C THR A 392 3.60 -24.97 -0.50
N ASN A 393 2.72 -25.07 0.50
CA ASN A 393 3.00 -25.77 1.74
C ASN A 393 2.91 -27.30 1.63
N GLU A 394 2.23 -27.82 0.61
CA GLU A 394 2.24 -29.26 0.28
C GLU A 394 3.57 -29.75 -0.33
N LEU A 395 4.48 -28.86 -0.72
CA LEU A 395 5.78 -29.22 -1.27
C LEU A 395 6.74 -29.84 -0.24
N GLY A 396 6.50 -29.62 1.06
CA GLY A 396 7.38 -30.09 2.12
C GLY A 396 6.71 -30.20 3.49
N PRO A 397 7.43 -30.74 4.48
CA PRO A 397 6.88 -30.91 5.83
C PRO A 397 6.76 -29.60 6.63
N TYR A 398 7.46 -28.55 6.18
CA TYR A 398 7.44 -27.22 6.82
C TYR A 398 6.79 -26.22 5.88
N PRO A 399 5.99 -25.28 6.40
CA PRO A 399 5.36 -24.26 5.57
C PRO A 399 6.40 -23.31 4.98
N LEU A 400 6.36 -23.15 3.64
CA LEU A 400 7.16 -22.19 2.90
C LEU A 400 6.47 -20.82 2.81
N LEU A 401 5.15 -20.80 2.95
CA LEU A 401 4.33 -19.60 2.88
C LEU A 401 3.48 -19.47 4.14
N LEU A 402 3.58 -18.31 4.80
CA LEU A 402 2.78 -18.00 5.99
C LEU A 402 1.68 -17.01 5.63
N ARG A 403 0.44 -17.36 5.95
CA ARG A 403 -0.73 -16.52 5.70
C ARG A 403 -0.82 -15.39 6.72
N LEU A 404 -0.95 -14.16 6.23
CA LEU A 404 -1.21 -12.95 7.02
C LEU A 404 -2.57 -12.34 6.64
N GLY A 405 -3.01 -11.33 7.35
CA GLY A 405 -4.16 -10.50 6.99
C GLY A 405 -5.48 -10.84 7.65
N LYS A 406 -5.60 -12.03 8.29
CA LYS A 406 -6.73 -12.35 9.16
C LYS A 406 -6.23 -12.80 10.53
N GLU A 407 -6.95 -12.42 11.57
CA GLU A 407 -6.59 -12.71 12.96
C GLU A 407 -6.44 -14.22 13.25
N GLU A 408 -7.29 -15.04 12.63
CA GLU A 408 -7.23 -16.51 12.70
C GLU A 408 -5.88 -17.11 12.23
N HIS A 409 -5.12 -16.37 11.42
CA HIS A 409 -3.81 -16.80 10.93
C HIS A 409 -2.67 -16.35 11.86
N HIS A 410 -2.86 -15.32 12.68
CA HIS A 410 -1.81 -14.78 13.56
C HIS A 410 -1.32 -15.81 14.56
N ALA A 411 -2.21 -16.62 15.13
CA ALA A 411 -1.86 -17.69 16.06
C ALA A 411 -0.95 -18.74 15.41
N ARG A 412 -1.22 -19.14 14.16
CA ARG A 412 -0.38 -20.08 13.39
C ARG A 412 1.00 -19.49 13.08
N VAL A 413 1.04 -18.22 12.70
CA VAL A 413 2.31 -17.51 12.44
C VAL A 413 3.12 -17.42 13.71
N ALA A 414 2.52 -17.02 14.83
CA ALA A 414 3.18 -16.95 16.14
C ALA A 414 3.72 -18.33 16.58
N GLN A 415 2.93 -19.38 16.42
CA GLN A 415 3.33 -20.75 16.73
C GLN A 415 4.52 -21.19 15.86
N HIS A 416 4.46 -20.93 14.54
CA HIS A 416 5.54 -21.29 13.62
C HIS A 416 6.83 -20.55 13.94
N LEU A 417 6.75 -19.23 14.18
CA LEU A 417 7.92 -18.43 14.59
C LEU A 417 8.49 -18.88 15.92
N THR A 418 7.64 -19.20 16.90
CA THR A 418 8.08 -19.70 18.20
C THR A 418 8.79 -21.05 18.05
N SER A 419 8.23 -21.97 17.27
CA SER A 419 8.85 -23.28 16.99
C SER A 419 10.19 -23.12 16.26
N GLY A 420 10.24 -22.26 15.21
CA GLY A 420 11.45 -22.01 14.45
C GLY A 420 12.57 -21.37 15.29
N LEU A 421 12.21 -20.50 16.25
CA LEU A 421 13.19 -19.91 17.18
C LEU A 421 13.64 -20.90 18.26
N ALA A 422 12.79 -21.86 18.64
CA ALA A 422 13.11 -22.87 19.64
C ALA A 422 13.95 -24.05 19.07
N GLU A 423 13.81 -24.33 17.78
CA GLU A 423 14.52 -25.41 17.09
C GLU A 423 15.81 -24.86 16.46
N SER A 424 16.97 -25.30 16.94
CA SER A 424 18.22 -25.15 16.21
C SER A 424 18.38 -26.32 15.25
N ALA A 425 18.81 -26.03 14.00
CA ALA A 425 19.08 -27.08 13.02
C ALA A 425 20.13 -28.06 13.58
N SER A 426 19.82 -29.36 13.55
CA SER A 426 20.80 -30.36 13.95
C SER A 426 22.02 -30.35 13.00
N PRO A 427 23.22 -30.68 13.46
CA PRO A 427 24.41 -30.77 12.60
C PRO A 427 24.19 -31.67 11.38
N ASP A 428 23.46 -32.78 11.55
CA ASP A 428 23.11 -33.69 10.46
C ASP A 428 22.15 -33.04 9.43
N ALA A 429 21.17 -32.25 9.87
CA ALA A 429 20.29 -31.52 8.97
C ALA A 429 21.06 -30.46 8.17
N THR A 430 21.96 -29.73 8.80
CA THR A 430 22.83 -28.75 8.13
C THR A 430 23.75 -29.43 7.09
N ALA A 431 24.41 -30.52 7.46
CA ALA A 431 25.28 -31.27 6.55
C ALA A 431 24.49 -31.83 5.35
N ARG A 432 23.26 -32.31 5.59
CA ARG A 432 22.36 -32.80 4.53
C ARG A 432 21.94 -31.67 3.58
N TYR A 433 21.62 -30.50 4.12
CA TYR A 433 21.25 -29.33 3.33
C TYR A 433 22.42 -28.88 2.43
N GLU A 434 23.61 -28.75 2.97
CA GLU A 434 24.81 -28.41 2.21
C GLU A 434 25.15 -29.45 1.12
N TRP A 435 24.91 -30.73 1.40
CA TRP A 435 25.09 -31.79 0.41
C TRP A 435 24.07 -31.65 -0.71
N LEU A 436 22.77 -31.39 -0.39
CA LEU A 436 21.72 -31.17 -1.38
C LEU A 436 22.02 -29.94 -2.25
N GLN A 437 22.48 -28.86 -1.66
CA GLN A 437 22.88 -27.67 -2.42
C GLN A 437 24.02 -27.97 -3.42
N ARG A 438 25.00 -28.72 -2.99
CA ARG A 438 26.12 -29.13 -3.88
C ARG A 438 25.64 -30.04 -5.00
N ALA A 439 24.81 -31.02 -4.69
CA ALA A 439 24.25 -31.94 -5.68
C ALA A 439 23.39 -31.16 -6.70
N HIS A 440 22.53 -30.27 -6.24
CA HIS A 440 21.71 -29.43 -7.11
C HIS A 440 22.55 -28.57 -8.06
N ARG A 441 23.62 -27.91 -7.57
CA ARG A 441 24.56 -27.16 -8.44
C ARG A 441 25.16 -28.04 -9.54
N GLN A 442 25.61 -29.24 -9.19
CA GLN A 442 26.17 -30.17 -10.17
C GLN A 442 25.16 -30.59 -11.23
N ASP A 443 23.90 -30.83 -10.82
CA ASP A 443 22.85 -31.18 -11.76
C ASP A 443 22.46 -29.99 -12.66
N CYS A 444 22.46 -28.77 -12.12
CA CYS A 444 22.30 -27.54 -12.90
C CYS A 444 23.40 -27.37 -13.95
N ASP A 445 24.67 -27.60 -13.58
CA ASP A 445 25.81 -27.52 -14.52
C ASP A 445 25.68 -28.57 -15.64
N ARG A 446 25.26 -29.79 -15.30
CA ARG A 446 24.99 -30.86 -16.26
C ARG A 446 23.85 -30.51 -17.19
N PHE A 447 22.76 -29.99 -16.64
CA PHE A 447 21.60 -29.57 -17.41
C PHE A 447 21.96 -28.44 -18.39
N ALA A 448 22.67 -27.41 -17.95
CA ALA A 448 23.16 -26.33 -18.81
C ALA A 448 24.10 -26.83 -19.91
N ALA A 449 24.93 -27.82 -19.63
CA ALA A 449 25.80 -28.45 -20.64
C ALA A 449 24.97 -29.19 -21.72
N VAL A 450 23.98 -29.96 -21.30
CA VAL A 450 23.06 -30.68 -22.23
C VAL A 450 22.25 -29.71 -23.06
N GLN A 451 21.72 -28.64 -22.46
CA GLN A 451 20.99 -27.60 -23.18
C GLN A 451 21.84 -26.93 -24.25
N ARG A 452 23.10 -26.58 -23.94
CA ARG A 452 24.04 -26.05 -24.94
C ARG A 452 24.29 -27.02 -26.09
N GLN A 453 24.41 -28.32 -25.81
CA GLN A 453 24.54 -29.33 -26.86
C GLN A 453 23.30 -29.43 -27.74
N ILE A 454 22.12 -29.40 -27.15
CA ILE A 454 20.85 -29.41 -27.89
C ILE A 454 20.76 -28.15 -28.78
N ALA A 455 21.02 -26.97 -28.24
CA ALA A 455 20.98 -25.71 -28.99
C ALA A 455 21.99 -25.72 -30.18
N ALA A 456 23.20 -26.20 -29.94
CA ALA A 456 24.21 -26.35 -30.99
C ALA A 456 23.73 -27.35 -32.08
N THR A 457 23.15 -28.48 -31.68
CA THR A 457 22.63 -29.47 -32.62
C THR A 457 21.46 -28.92 -33.45
N MET A 458 20.54 -28.19 -32.80
CA MET A 458 19.44 -27.54 -33.49
C MET A 458 19.92 -26.45 -34.47
N SER A 459 20.90 -25.64 -34.07
CA SER A 459 21.52 -24.65 -34.94
C SER A 459 22.17 -25.28 -36.18
N LEU A 460 22.90 -26.39 -35.99
CA LEU A 460 23.47 -27.14 -37.13
C LEU A 460 22.40 -27.68 -38.03
N ARG A 461 21.33 -28.28 -37.48
CA ARG A 461 20.20 -28.80 -38.26
C ARG A 461 19.54 -27.68 -39.09
N ASN A 462 19.24 -26.54 -38.46
CA ASN A 462 18.66 -25.39 -39.15
C ASN A 462 19.58 -24.88 -40.28
N ALA A 463 20.90 -24.85 -40.03
CA ALA A 463 21.87 -24.45 -41.05
C ALA A 463 21.90 -25.45 -42.23
N VAL A 464 21.76 -26.75 -41.95
CA VAL A 464 21.65 -27.80 -43.00
C VAL A 464 20.37 -27.60 -43.80
N ASP A 465 19.22 -27.43 -43.11
CA ASP A 465 17.92 -27.22 -43.76
C ASP A 465 17.93 -25.96 -44.64
N GLU A 466 18.55 -24.88 -44.19
CA GLU A 466 18.71 -23.65 -44.97
C GLU A 466 19.63 -23.86 -46.18
N ALA A 467 20.76 -24.56 -45.99
CA ALA A 467 21.65 -24.91 -47.10
C ALA A 467 20.95 -25.81 -48.14
N GLU A 468 20.15 -26.76 -47.69
CA GLU A 468 19.34 -27.59 -48.58
C GLU A 468 18.29 -26.80 -49.38
N ARG A 469 17.56 -25.91 -48.71
CA ARG A 469 16.60 -24.99 -49.36
C ARG A 469 17.28 -24.12 -50.42
N THR A 470 18.48 -23.62 -50.11
CA THR A 470 19.27 -22.78 -51.04
C THR A 470 19.79 -23.58 -52.20
N ALA A 471 20.11 -24.89 -51.98
CA ALA A 471 20.59 -25.79 -53.03
C ALA A 471 19.48 -26.34 -53.96
N GLU A 472 18.25 -26.39 -53.48
CA GLU A 472 17.10 -26.96 -54.22
C GLU A 472 16.83 -26.32 -55.56
N PRO A 473 16.84 -24.95 -55.73
CA PRO A 473 16.70 -24.31 -57.02
C PRO A 473 17.84 -24.70 -57.97
N ALA A 474 19.07 -24.82 -57.46
CA ALA A 474 20.21 -25.22 -58.27
C ALA A 474 20.13 -26.69 -58.68
N ARG A 475 19.64 -27.59 -57.82
CA ARG A 475 19.35 -28.98 -58.16
C ARG A 475 18.28 -29.09 -59.26
N ALA A 476 17.22 -28.30 -59.15
CA ALA A 476 16.15 -28.27 -60.14
C ALA A 476 16.65 -27.81 -61.54
N LEU A 477 17.58 -26.84 -61.54
CA LEU A 477 18.17 -26.32 -62.80
C LEU A 477 19.19 -27.27 -63.46
N PHE A 478 20.05 -27.92 -62.67
CA PHE A 478 21.18 -28.70 -63.19
C PHE A 478 20.93 -30.20 -63.24
N GLY A 479 19.94 -30.69 -62.55
CA GLY A 479 19.69 -32.11 -62.32
C GLY A 479 20.68 -32.71 -61.34
N ASP A 480 20.29 -33.82 -60.66
CA ASP A 480 21.03 -34.42 -59.51
C ASP A 480 22.48 -34.81 -59.86
N GLN A 481 22.71 -35.37 -61.05
CA GLN A 481 24.03 -35.81 -61.46
C GLN A 481 25.02 -34.67 -61.68
N ARG A 482 24.61 -33.55 -62.26
CA ARG A 482 25.44 -32.38 -62.47
C ARG A 482 25.63 -31.60 -61.17
N PHE A 483 24.60 -31.58 -60.30
CA PHE A 483 24.70 -30.97 -58.99
C PHE A 483 25.69 -31.73 -58.09
N ALA A 484 25.69 -33.07 -58.12
CA ALA A 484 26.68 -33.86 -57.40
C ALA A 484 28.11 -33.63 -57.90
N ALA A 485 28.33 -33.37 -59.18
CA ALA A 485 29.65 -33.03 -59.70
C ALA A 485 30.17 -31.65 -59.20
N LEU A 486 29.29 -30.72 -58.83
CA LEU A 486 29.68 -29.42 -58.20
C LEU A 486 30.36 -29.60 -56.85
N ARG A 487 30.15 -30.70 -56.13
CA ARG A 487 30.83 -31.01 -54.85
C ARG A 487 32.33 -31.12 -54.97
N SER A 488 32.87 -31.41 -56.17
CA SER A 488 34.28 -31.51 -56.43
C SER A 488 34.92 -30.19 -56.89
N VAL A 489 34.12 -29.12 -57.05
CA VAL A 489 34.61 -27.81 -57.51
C VAL A 489 35.01 -26.97 -56.32
N ASP A 490 36.26 -26.46 -56.33
CA ASP A 490 36.71 -25.47 -55.39
C ASP A 490 35.96 -24.12 -55.60
N LEU A 491 35.00 -23.87 -54.72
CA LEU A 491 34.12 -22.68 -54.82
C LEU A 491 34.95 -21.36 -54.71
N ASN A 492 36.11 -21.39 -54.06
CA ASN A 492 36.97 -20.20 -53.97
C ASN A 492 37.67 -19.91 -55.31
N ILE A 493 38.03 -20.95 -56.03
CA ILE A 493 38.63 -20.86 -57.35
C ILE A 493 37.54 -20.44 -58.37
N ALA A 494 36.36 -21.07 -58.28
CA ALA A 494 35.22 -20.77 -59.15
C ALA A 494 34.75 -19.32 -58.97
N GLY A 495 34.62 -18.85 -57.71
CA GLY A 495 34.23 -17.47 -57.39
C GLY A 495 35.27 -16.42 -57.83
N ARG A 496 36.57 -16.74 -57.81
CA ARG A 496 37.59 -15.85 -58.39
C ARG A 496 37.53 -15.80 -59.89
N ARG A 497 37.28 -16.91 -60.56
CA ARG A 497 37.12 -16.98 -62.03
C ARG A 497 35.86 -16.24 -62.52
N LEU A 498 34.73 -16.39 -61.81
CA LEU A 498 33.49 -15.64 -62.09
C LEU A 498 33.64 -14.13 -61.97
N ARG A 499 34.39 -13.67 -60.96
CA ARG A 499 34.70 -12.21 -60.81
C ARG A 499 35.67 -11.69 -61.82
N ALA A 500 36.45 -12.55 -62.46
CA ALA A 500 37.40 -12.18 -63.54
C ALA A 500 36.77 -12.17 -64.96
N LEU A 501 35.52 -12.61 -65.11
CA LEU A 501 34.80 -12.55 -66.38
C LEU A 501 34.36 -11.09 -66.61
N PRO A 502 34.65 -10.50 -67.79
CA PRO A 502 34.15 -9.20 -68.12
C PRO A 502 32.62 -9.23 -68.12
N CYS A 503 31.99 -8.22 -67.53
CA CYS A 503 30.53 -8.02 -67.63
C CYS A 503 30.18 -7.96 -69.11
N LEU A 504 29.42 -8.94 -69.61
CA LEU A 504 28.80 -8.87 -70.94
C LEU A 504 27.84 -7.69 -70.93
N PRO A 505 27.91 -6.76 -71.83
CA PRO A 505 26.93 -5.70 -71.96
C PRO A 505 25.55 -6.34 -72.26
N GLY A 506 24.54 -5.94 -71.48
CA GLY A 506 23.15 -6.36 -71.60
C GLY A 506 22.51 -5.80 -72.91
#